data_afddac08221b1684a7fa95c85a11f55d
#
_entry.id   afddac08221b1684a7fa95c85a11f55d
#
_cell.length_a   1.000
_cell.length_b   1.000
_cell.length_c   1.000
_cell.angle_alpha   90.00
_cell.angle_beta   90.00
_cell.angle_gamma   90.00
#
_symmetry.space_group_name_H-M   'P 1'
#
loop_
_entity.id
_entity.type
_entity.pdbx_description
1 polymer ?
#
loop_
_entity_poly.entity_id
_entity_poly.type
_entity_poly.pdbx_seq_one_letter_code
_entity_poly.pdbx_strand_id
1 'polypeptide(L)'
;MAERFVQGDIEPGKHTLVFPSTGNYGIGGSWVGPRAGFRSMVILPEGMSRERFEKIESYGATYTKTYGSESNVKEIYDECNRLMREHGDSVRILNQFIEMANYRFHYWVTGNTIVELERELSMKLGTRGIGAVCSAMGSAGTIASADRVKQAFPNCKIVGLEPVQCPTLFNNGYGSHEIQGIGDKHVTWIHHVHNMDGLACIDDLECLRILHVFTSKAGGQALMKNYGVSGEEACAIAGIFGISGVCNLLGAIKTAKHFGLGKKDVVVTFATDGPDRYRSILDHWDAQHAVNEAVVDTRVGGILRHQKTDWFMDGTPENRARWHNLKYYTWVEQQGKTVDELNAQRDPDWWLTEQAKVTEINRKLASLR
;
A
#
# COMPACT_ATOMS: atom_id res chain seq x y z
N MET A 1 -0.78 5.83 -16.32
CA MET A 1 -1.36 5.84 -17.69
C MET A 1 -1.48 7.26 -18.26
N ALA A 2 -2.31 8.14 -17.71
CA ALA A 2 -2.56 9.47 -18.28
C ALA A 2 -1.27 10.26 -18.56
N GLU A 3 -0.33 10.27 -17.63
CA GLU A 3 0.97 10.92 -17.80
C GLU A 3 1.77 10.37 -18.99
N ARG A 4 1.90 9.06 -19.11
CA ARG A 4 2.56 8.40 -20.23
C ARG A 4 1.86 8.65 -21.56
N PHE A 5 0.52 8.73 -21.54
CA PHE A 5 -0.27 9.05 -22.73
C PHE A 5 0.00 10.47 -23.25
N VAL A 6 0.01 11.49 -22.38
CA VAL A 6 0.29 12.87 -22.80
C VAL A 6 1.75 13.12 -23.17
N GLN A 7 2.65 12.23 -22.80
CA GLN A 7 4.05 12.23 -23.21
C GLN A 7 4.27 11.52 -24.55
N GLY A 8 3.24 10.85 -25.09
CA GLY A 8 3.33 10.08 -26.32
C GLY A 8 3.98 8.69 -26.16
N ASP A 9 4.21 8.24 -24.92
CA ASP A 9 4.88 6.97 -24.65
C ASP A 9 3.98 5.75 -24.84
N ILE A 10 2.68 5.94 -24.75
CA ILE A 10 1.66 4.88 -24.93
C ILE A 10 0.60 5.33 -25.90
N GLU A 11 0.17 4.39 -26.77
CA GLU A 11 -0.83 4.63 -27.82
C GLU A 11 -1.85 3.48 -27.82
N PRO A 12 -3.17 3.78 -27.70
CA PRO A 12 -4.23 2.79 -27.75
C PRO A 12 -4.19 1.99 -29.07
N GLY A 13 -4.49 0.70 -29.00
CA GLY A 13 -4.47 -0.20 -30.17
C GLY A 13 -3.08 -0.68 -30.57
N LYS A 14 -2.02 0.07 -30.27
CA LYS A 14 -0.63 -0.26 -30.60
C LYS A 14 0.08 -1.01 -29.46
N HIS A 15 0.05 -0.46 -28.26
CA HIS A 15 0.81 -0.97 -27.14
C HIS A 15 0.01 -1.93 -26.24
N THR A 16 0.68 -2.95 -25.74
CA THR A 16 0.23 -3.75 -24.61
C THR A 16 0.82 -3.15 -23.33
N LEU A 17 -0.04 -2.76 -22.40
CA LEU A 17 0.39 -2.26 -21.10
C LEU A 17 0.62 -3.43 -20.15
N VAL A 18 1.80 -3.47 -19.54
CA VAL A 18 2.18 -4.49 -18.56
C VAL A 18 2.26 -3.87 -17.18
N PHE A 19 1.54 -4.47 -16.23
CA PHE A 19 1.43 -4.01 -14.86
C PHE A 19 2.13 -5.00 -13.93
N PRO A 20 3.40 -4.77 -13.55
CA PRO A 20 4.07 -5.55 -12.52
C PRO A 20 3.40 -5.27 -11.17
N SER A 21 2.83 -6.31 -10.55
CA SER A 21 2.03 -6.11 -9.34
C SER A 21 1.86 -7.41 -8.57
N THR A 22 1.91 -7.31 -7.27
CA THR A 22 1.53 -8.38 -6.35
C THR A 22 0.06 -8.25 -5.88
N GLY A 23 -0.68 -7.19 -6.32
CA GLY A 23 -2.02 -6.97 -5.78
C GLY A 23 -2.90 -5.99 -6.55
N ASN A 24 -3.46 -5.03 -5.81
CA ASN A 24 -4.53 -4.14 -6.28
C ASN A 24 -4.14 -3.25 -7.47
N TYR A 25 -2.86 -2.93 -7.64
CA TYR A 25 -2.39 -2.18 -8.81
C TYR A 25 -2.63 -2.94 -10.12
N GLY A 26 -2.34 -4.24 -10.14
CA GLY A 26 -2.61 -5.10 -11.30
C GLY A 26 -4.10 -5.18 -11.63
N ILE A 27 -4.96 -5.32 -10.60
CA ILE A 27 -6.41 -5.31 -10.77
C ILE A 27 -6.87 -3.95 -11.34
N GLY A 28 -6.34 -2.84 -10.82
CA GLY A 28 -6.63 -1.50 -11.33
C GLY A 28 -6.21 -1.32 -12.79
N GLY A 29 -5.01 -1.79 -13.15
CA GLY A 29 -4.50 -1.79 -14.52
C GLY A 29 -5.35 -2.64 -15.48
N SER A 30 -5.83 -3.79 -14.99
CA SER A 30 -6.74 -4.67 -15.74
C SER A 30 -8.09 -4.02 -16.02
N TRP A 31 -8.58 -3.17 -15.10
CA TRP A 31 -9.84 -2.46 -15.27
C TRP A 31 -9.71 -1.23 -16.17
N VAL A 32 -8.66 -0.43 -15.98
CA VAL A 32 -8.48 0.85 -16.69
C VAL A 32 -7.97 0.63 -18.12
N GLY A 33 -6.99 -0.26 -18.31
CA GLY A 33 -6.31 -0.43 -19.59
C GLY A 33 -7.24 -0.79 -20.75
N PRO A 34 -8.07 -1.86 -20.65
CA PRO A 34 -9.00 -2.22 -21.71
C PRO A 34 -10.04 -1.11 -22.00
N ARG A 35 -10.50 -0.39 -20.96
CA ARG A 35 -11.44 0.73 -21.12
C ARG A 35 -10.83 1.93 -21.81
N ALA A 36 -9.52 2.08 -21.74
CA ALA A 36 -8.76 3.10 -22.46
C ALA A 36 -8.24 2.62 -23.83
N GLY A 37 -8.70 1.45 -24.32
CA GLY A 37 -8.34 0.92 -25.64
C GLY A 37 -6.99 0.21 -25.70
N PHE A 38 -6.40 -0.18 -24.56
CA PHE A 38 -5.14 -0.92 -24.50
C PHE A 38 -5.38 -2.41 -24.22
N ARG A 39 -4.53 -3.26 -24.80
CA ARG A 39 -4.33 -4.59 -24.25
C ARG A 39 -3.60 -4.48 -22.92
N SER A 40 -4.01 -5.26 -21.93
CA SER A 40 -3.46 -5.22 -20.57
C SER A 40 -3.00 -6.60 -20.13
N MET A 41 -1.82 -6.64 -19.52
CA MET A 41 -1.22 -7.86 -18.95
C MET A 41 -0.74 -7.54 -17.54
N VAL A 42 -0.97 -8.43 -16.59
CA VAL A 42 -0.45 -8.34 -15.23
C VAL A 42 0.61 -9.39 -15.01
N ILE A 43 1.72 -9.03 -14.40
CA ILE A 43 2.73 -9.97 -13.92
C ILE A 43 2.63 -10.03 -12.40
N LEU A 44 2.35 -11.23 -11.87
CA LEU A 44 2.18 -11.41 -10.43
C LEU A 44 2.62 -12.80 -9.97
N PRO A 45 3.03 -12.95 -8.69
CA PRO A 45 3.43 -14.25 -8.14
C PRO A 45 2.30 -15.26 -8.14
N GLU A 46 2.64 -16.52 -8.29
CA GLU A 46 1.67 -17.64 -8.31
C GLU A 46 0.98 -17.88 -6.97
N GLY A 47 1.62 -17.46 -5.85
CA GLY A 47 1.08 -17.61 -4.50
C GLY A 47 -0.03 -16.62 -4.13
N MET A 48 -0.47 -15.76 -5.05
CA MET A 48 -1.57 -14.83 -4.78
C MET A 48 -2.93 -15.53 -4.68
N SER A 49 -3.89 -14.91 -3.99
CA SER A 49 -5.25 -15.44 -3.85
C SER A 49 -5.92 -15.68 -5.21
N ARG A 50 -6.70 -16.77 -5.32
CA ARG A 50 -7.40 -17.15 -6.56
C ARG A 50 -8.28 -16.01 -7.08
N GLU A 51 -8.95 -15.30 -6.19
CA GLU A 51 -9.86 -14.21 -6.52
C GLU A 51 -9.18 -13.06 -7.27
N ARG A 52 -7.87 -12.87 -7.10
CA ARG A 52 -7.10 -11.86 -7.84
C ARG A 52 -6.97 -12.23 -9.32
N PHE A 53 -6.65 -13.49 -9.61
CA PHE A 53 -6.56 -13.98 -10.99
C PHE A 53 -7.91 -13.91 -11.70
N GLU A 54 -8.97 -14.40 -11.04
CA GLU A 54 -10.34 -14.35 -11.57
C GLU A 54 -10.78 -12.91 -11.87
N LYS A 55 -10.39 -11.96 -11.00
CA LYS A 55 -10.73 -10.54 -11.17
C LYS A 55 -10.01 -9.92 -12.37
N ILE A 56 -8.72 -10.22 -12.57
CA ILE A 56 -7.93 -9.76 -13.72
C ILE A 56 -8.57 -10.24 -15.01
N GLU A 57 -8.90 -11.54 -15.10
CA GLU A 57 -9.56 -12.12 -16.27
C GLU A 57 -10.93 -11.51 -16.53
N SER A 58 -11.74 -11.30 -15.48
CA SER A 58 -13.08 -10.72 -15.59
C SER A 58 -13.09 -9.33 -16.19
N TYR A 59 -11.98 -8.61 -16.14
CA TYR A 59 -11.81 -7.28 -16.73
C TYR A 59 -11.25 -7.30 -18.15
N GLY A 60 -10.97 -8.50 -18.70
CA GLY A 60 -10.46 -8.68 -20.06
C GLY A 60 -8.95 -8.50 -20.19
N ALA A 61 -8.21 -8.52 -19.09
CA ALA A 61 -6.76 -8.53 -19.09
C ALA A 61 -6.21 -9.97 -19.04
N THR A 62 -4.97 -10.15 -19.48
CA THR A 62 -4.21 -11.39 -19.31
C THR A 62 -3.25 -11.29 -18.13
N TYR A 63 -2.68 -12.41 -17.72
CA TYR A 63 -1.62 -12.40 -16.72
C TYR A 63 -0.53 -13.45 -17.00
N THR A 64 0.64 -13.18 -16.43
CA THR A 64 1.76 -14.13 -16.34
C THR A 64 2.08 -14.35 -14.87
N LYS A 65 2.20 -15.64 -14.49
CA LYS A 65 2.59 -16.03 -13.13
C LYS A 65 4.11 -16.09 -13.03
N THR A 66 4.65 -15.51 -11.95
CA THR A 66 6.04 -15.70 -11.55
C THR A 66 6.12 -16.59 -10.32
N TYR A 67 7.30 -17.17 -10.09
CA TYR A 67 7.54 -17.99 -8.90
C TYR A 67 7.46 -17.17 -7.63
N GLY A 68 6.94 -17.79 -6.57
CA GLY A 68 7.02 -17.30 -5.19
C GLY A 68 5.76 -16.62 -4.68
N SER A 69 5.96 -15.78 -3.68
CA SER A 69 4.90 -15.10 -2.91
C SER A 69 4.98 -13.58 -3.06
N GLU A 70 4.24 -12.86 -2.24
CA GLU A 70 4.13 -11.40 -2.22
C GLU A 70 5.47 -10.67 -2.27
N SER A 71 6.48 -11.15 -1.53
CA SER A 71 7.79 -10.51 -1.47
C SER A 71 8.71 -10.75 -2.67
N ASN A 72 8.32 -11.61 -3.63
CA ASN A 72 9.15 -12.01 -4.79
C ASN A 72 9.05 -11.01 -5.96
N VAL A 73 9.68 -9.86 -5.84
CA VAL A 73 9.62 -8.77 -6.84
C VAL A 73 10.69 -8.90 -7.93
N LYS A 74 11.86 -9.50 -7.63
CA LYS A 74 12.89 -9.69 -8.64
C LYS A 74 12.42 -10.55 -9.80
N GLU A 75 11.70 -11.61 -9.52
CA GLU A 75 11.12 -12.52 -10.52
C GLU A 75 10.14 -11.77 -11.45
N ILE A 76 9.38 -10.81 -10.89
CA ILE A 76 8.52 -9.90 -11.66
C ILE A 76 9.34 -9.02 -12.60
N TYR A 77 10.45 -8.44 -12.11
CA TYR A 77 11.34 -7.61 -12.94
C TYR A 77 12.02 -8.41 -14.05
N ASP A 78 12.48 -9.63 -13.75
CA ASP A 78 13.08 -10.51 -14.74
C ASP A 78 12.10 -10.84 -15.88
N GLU A 79 10.83 -11.08 -15.54
CA GLU A 79 9.75 -11.30 -16.53
C GLU A 79 9.43 -10.02 -17.33
N CYS A 80 9.39 -8.84 -16.69
CA CYS A 80 9.28 -7.57 -17.39
C CYS A 80 10.41 -7.39 -18.42
N ASN A 81 11.64 -7.66 -18.02
CA ASN A 81 12.82 -7.56 -18.88
C ASN A 81 12.77 -8.59 -20.02
N ARG A 82 12.26 -9.80 -19.80
CA ARG A 82 12.04 -10.80 -20.84
C ARG A 82 11.05 -10.29 -21.87
N LEU A 83 9.88 -9.82 -21.45
CA LEU A 83 8.85 -9.27 -22.33
C LEU A 83 9.36 -8.09 -23.18
N MET A 84 10.15 -7.20 -22.57
CA MET A 84 10.77 -6.08 -23.30
C MET A 84 11.73 -6.56 -24.39
N ARG A 85 12.55 -7.59 -24.13
CA ARG A 85 13.46 -8.16 -25.13
C ARG A 85 12.72 -8.86 -26.27
N GLU A 86 11.64 -9.59 -25.95
CA GLU A 86 10.89 -10.37 -26.94
C GLU A 86 9.94 -9.53 -27.80
N HIS A 87 9.33 -8.50 -27.22
CA HIS A 87 8.26 -7.75 -27.87
C HIS A 87 8.63 -6.28 -28.18
N GLY A 88 9.77 -5.78 -27.70
CA GLY A 88 10.30 -4.46 -28.00
C GLY A 88 9.25 -3.35 -27.76
N ASP A 89 9.10 -2.49 -28.77
CA ASP A 89 8.22 -1.31 -28.69
C ASP A 89 6.72 -1.63 -28.60
N SER A 90 6.29 -2.86 -28.82
CA SER A 90 4.87 -3.21 -28.71
C SER A 90 4.40 -3.34 -27.26
N VAL A 91 5.32 -3.40 -26.29
CA VAL A 91 5.06 -3.54 -24.86
C VAL A 91 5.52 -2.30 -24.09
N ARG A 92 4.74 -1.90 -23.11
CA ARG A 92 5.09 -0.79 -22.18
C ARG A 92 4.88 -1.25 -20.74
N ILE A 93 5.97 -1.26 -19.99
CA ILE A 93 5.94 -1.62 -18.57
C ILE A 93 5.54 -0.37 -17.77
N LEU A 94 4.42 -0.44 -17.07
CA LEU A 94 3.98 0.58 -16.11
C LEU A 94 4.36 0.10 -14.70
N ASN A 95 5.61 0.35 -14.33
CA ASN A 95 6.17 -0.16 -13.08
C ASN A 95 5.86 0.77 -11.91
N GLN A 96 4.92 0.35 -11.04
CA GLN A 96 4.48 1.12 -9.88
C GLN A 96 5.60 1.47 -8.88
N PHE A 97 6.70 0.72 -8.89
CA PHE A 97 7.79 0.87 -7.93
C PHE A 97 8.79 1.97 -8.32
N ILE A 98 8.78 2.41 -9.59
CA ILE A 98 9.68 3.46 -10.11
C ILE A 98 8.92 4.66 -10.69
N GLU A 99 7.66 4.49 -11.08
CA GLU A 99 6.86 5.55 -11.73
C GLU A 99 6.47 6.65 -10.74
N MET A 100 7.11 7.81 -10.86
CA MET A 100 6.79 8.99 -10.04
C MET A 100 5.34 9.48 -10.19
N ALA A 101 4.64 9.06 -11.26
CA ALA A 101 3.20 9.28 -11.42
C ALA A 101 2.38 8.66 -10.27
N ASN A 102 2.79 7.51 -9.72
CA ASN A 102 2.19 6.89 -8.55
C ASN A 102 2.35 7.79 -7.31
N TYR A 103 3.58 8.27 -7.04
CA TYR A 103 3.86 9.22 -5.98
C TYR A 103 3.01 10.49 -6.12
N ARG A 104 3.03 11.14 -7.31
CA ARG A 104 2.31 12.39 -7.58
C ARG A 104 0.79 12.24 -7.44
N PHE A 105 0.22 11.11 -7.88
CA PHE A 105 -1.22 10.87 -7.71
C PHE A 105 -1.60 10.87 -6.23
N HIS A 106 -0.90 10.08 -5.41
CA HIS A 106 -1.22 9.99 -3.99
C HIS A 106 -0.92 11.29 -3.24
N TYR A 107 0.18 11.97 -3.59
CA TYR A 107 0.49 13.28 -3.03
C TYR A 107 -0.66 14.27 -3.27
N TRP A 108 -1.07 14.45 -4.54
CA TRP A 108 -2.04 15.48 -4.92
C TRP A 108 -3.50 15.07 -4.69
N VAL A 109 -3.88 13.86 -5.05
CA VAL A 109 -5.29 13.42 -4.94
C VAL A 109 -5.56 12.93 -3.52
N THR A 110 -4.91 11.87 -3.11
CA THR A 110 -5.17 11.25 -1.80
C THR A 110 -4.81 12.22 -0.66
N GLY A 111 -3.66 12.90 -0.74
CA GLY A 111 -3.22 13.84 0.28
C GLY A 111 -4.16 15.04 0.43
N ASN A 112 -4.63 15.66 -0.67
CA ASN A 112 -5.62 16.74 -0.58
C ASN A 112 -6.97 16.26 -0.02
N THR A 113 -7.44 15.07 -0.44
CA THR A 113 -8.66 14.48 0.13
C THR A 113 -8.57 14.31 1.65
N ILE A 114 -7.42 13.87 2.16
CA ILE A 114 -7.19 13.75 3.61
C ILE A 114 -7.23 15.12 4.29
N VAL A 115 -6.59 16.13 3.69
CA VAL A 115 -6.60 17.51 4.24
C VAL A 115 -8.01 18.10 4.26
N GLU A 116 -8.80 17.85 3.23
CA GLU A 116 -10.20 18.29 3.15
C GLU A 116 -11.07 17.56 4.17
N LEU A 117 -10.93 16.25 4.30
CA LEU A 117 -11.65 15.44 5.29
C LEU A 117 -11.39 15.91 6.72
N GLU A 118 -10.15 16.28 7.05
CA GLU A 118 -9.81 16.78 8.39
C GLU A 118 -10.59 18.06 8.73
N ARG A 119 -10.78 18.96 7.77
CA ARG A 119 -11.58 20.19 7.99
C ARG A 119 -13.01 19.87 8.41
N GLU A 120 -13.62 18.86 7.80
CA GLU A 120 -14.96 18.39 8.20
C GLU A 120 -14.96 17.74 9.58
N LEU A 121 -13.95 16.90 9.88
CA LEU A 121 -13.82 16.25 11.17
C LEU A 121 -13.59 17.27 12.29
N SER A 122 -12.77 18.28 12.06
CA SER A 122 -12.50 19.35 13.00
C SER A 122 -13.78 20.11 13.36
N MET A 123 -14.62 20.43 12.36
CA MET A 123 -15.90 21.10 12.58
C MET A 123 -16.90 20.21 13.35
N LYS A 124 -16.94 18.90 13.05
CA LYS A 124 -17.92 17.98 13.63
C LYS A 124 -17.51 17.44 15.01
N LEU A 125 -16.24 17.16 15.21
CA LEU A 125 -15.71 16.43 16.37
C LEU A 125 -14.75 17.25 17.23
N GLY A 126 -14.38 18.46 16.79
CA GLY A 126 -13.43 19.34 17.51
C GLY A 126 -12.03 18.72 17.62
N THR A 127 -11.56 18.07 16.55
CA THR A 127 -10.21 17.51 16.45
C THR A 127 -9.14 18.60 16.48
N ARG A 128 -7.90 18.23 16.81
CA ARG A 128 -6.74 19.16 16.81
C ARG A 128 -5.94 19.11 15.51
N GLY A 129 -6.43 18.40 14.52
CA GLY A 129 -5.76 18.15 13.27
C GLY A 129 -5.20 16.73 13.17
N ILE A 130 -4.50 16.45 12.07
CA ILE A 130 -3.92 15.14 11.81
C ILE A 130 -2.62 14.98 12.58
N GLY A 131 -2.64 14.10 13.58
CA GLY A 131 -1.49 13.77 14.40
C GLY A 131 -0.55 12.77 13.73
N ALA A 132 -1.10 11.83 12.94
CA ALA A 132 -0.31 10.88 12.17
C ALA A 132 -1.02 10.39 10.91
N VAL A 133 -0.22 10.01 9.91
CA VAL A 133 -0.63 9.16 8.78
C VAL A 133 0.23 7.91 8.81
N CYS A 134 -0.39 6.74 8.82
CA CYS A 134 0.32 5.47 8.71
C CYS A 134 -0.19 4.64 7.54
N SER A 135 0.71 3.95 6.86
CA SER A 135 0.39 3.14 5.69
C SER A 135 1.31 1.95 5.54
N ALA A 136 0.72 0.80 5.30
CA ALA A 136 1.44 -0.38 4.85
C ALA A 136 2.08 -0.11 3.48
N MET A 137 3.33 -0.55 3.32
CA MET A 137 4.17 -0.23 2.18
C MET A 137 4.33 -1.44 1.26
N GLY A 138 3.78 -1.34 0.05
CA GLY A 138 4.20 -2.09 -1.13
C GLY A 138 4.98 -1.14 -2.03
N SER A 139 4.33 -0.56 -3.06
CA SER A 139 4.99 0.44 -3.92
C SER A 139 5.40 1.73 -3.19
N ALA A 140 4.91 1.97 -1.97
CA ALA A 140 5.02 3.24 -1.23
C ALA A 140 4.29 4.43 -1.91
N GLY A 141 3.36 4.14 -2.83
CA GLY A 141 2.52 5.18 -3.43
C GLY A 141 1.58 5.80 -2.41
N THR A 142 0.84 4.98 -1.66
CA THR A 142 -0.17 5.47 -0.70
C THR A 142 0.43 6.34 0.38
N ILE A 143 1.60 5.98 0.94
CA ILE A 143 2.27 6.77 1.98
C ILE A 143 2.74 8.15 1.48
N ALA A 144 2.92 8.33 0.16
CA ALA A 144 3.27 9.63 -0.41
C ALA A 144 2.18 10.71 -0.16
N SER A 145 0.93 10.30 0.11
CA SER A 145 -0.12 11.23 0.55
C SER A 145 0.23 11.96 1.84
N ALA A 146 1.00 11.30 2.72
CA ALA A 146 1.43 11.88 3.99
C ALA A 146 2.39 13.07 3.81
N ASP A 147 3.16 13.11 2.73
CA ASP A 147 4.01 14.27 2.41
C ASP A 147 3.15 15.54 2.23
N ARG A 148 2.02 15.42 1.55
CA ARG A 148 1.06 16.51 1.37
C ARG A 148 0.37 16.88 2.68
N VAL A 149 -0.01 15.87 3.46
CA VAL A 149 -0.63 16.08 4.78
C VAL A 149 0.34 16.81 5.72
N LYS A 150 1.61 16.41 5.75
CA LYS A 150 2.63 17.04 6.60
C LYS A 150 2.90 18.50 6.24
N GLN A 151 2.74 18.88 4.97
CA GLN A 151 2.79 20.30 4.58
C GLN A 151 1.63 21.13 5.16
N ALA A 152 0.44 20.53 5.26
CA ALA A 152 -0.72 21.20 5.87
C ALA A 152 -0.71 21.12 7.40
N PHE A 153 -0.16 20.03 7.94
CA PHE A 153 -0.05 19.74 9.38
C PHE A 153 1.40 19.39 9.72
N PRO A 154 2.28 20.38 9.97
CA PRO A 154 3.74 20.15 10.12
C PRO A 154 4.12 19.20 11.26
N ASN A 155 3.28 19.06 12.28
CA ASN A 155 3.50 18.16 13.41
C ASN A 155 3.03 16.71 13.12
N CYS A 156 2.38 16.47 11.98
CA CYS A 156 1.92 15.15 11.57
C CYS A 156 3.08 14.17 11.48
N LYS A 157 2.93 13.00 12.09
CA LYS A 157 3.89 11.90 12.01
C LYS A 157 3.60 11.01 10.81
N ILE A 158 4.64 10.66 10.07
CA ILE A 158 4.55 9.73 8.93
C ILE A 158 5.14 8.39 9.35
N VAL A 159 4.33 7.33 9.35
CA VAL A 159 4.75 5.99 9.78
C VAL A 159 4.52 4.98 8.65
N GLY A 160 5.60 4.37 8.19
CA GLY A 160 5.54 3.23 7.29
C GLY A 160 5.27 1.94 8.05
N LEU A 161 4.52 1.02 7.44
CA LEU A 161 4.24 -0.29 8.02
C LEU A 161 4.75 -1.39 7.08
N GLU A 162 5.36 -2.43 7.66
CA GLU A 162 5.78 -3.64 6.95
C GLU A 162 5.47 -4.89 7.78
N PRO A 163 5.47 -6.11 7.19
CA PRO A 163 5.28 -7.34 7.96
C PRO A 163 6.48 -7.65 8.84
N VAL A 164 6.25 -8.20 10.04
CA VAL A 164 7.32 -8.77 10.87
C VAL A 164 8.07 -9.87 10.12
N GLN A 165 7.38 -10.62 9.28
CA GLN A 165 7.92 -11.72 8.48
C GLN A 165 8.78 -11.25 7.29
N CYS A 166 8.59 -9.98 6.85
CA CYS A 166 9.36 -9.36 5.77
C CYS A 166 9.84 -7.96 6.18
N PRO A 167 10.74 -7.84 7.17
CA PRO A 167 11.16 -6.57 7.78
C PRO A 167 12.30 -5.92 6.99
N THR A 168 12.02 -5.56 5.74
CA THR A 168 13.03 -5.07 4.77
C THR A 168 13.73 -3.81 5.25
N LEU A 169 12.99 -2.79 5.68
CA LEU A 169 13.57 -1.56 6.19
C LEU A 169 14.02 -1.71 7.65
N PHE A 170 13.30 -2.49 8.43
CA PHE A 170 13.57 -2.66 9.86
C PHE A 170 14.86 -3.44 10.12
N ASN A 171 15.00 -4.62 9.49
CA ASN A 171 16.10 -5.57 9.75
C ASN A 171 16.91 -5.95 8.50
N ASN A 172 16.69 -5.33 7.34
CA ASN A 172 17.30 -5.74 6.06
C ASN A 172 17.01 -7.21 5.71
N GLY A 173 15.89 -7.75 6.19
CA GLY A 173 15.48 -9.12 6.00
C GLY A 173 14.27 -9.24 5.10
N TYR A 174 13.97 -10.48 4.68
CA TYR A 174 12.74 -10.78 3.96
C TYR A 174 12.29 -12.22 4.21
N GLY A 175 11.00 -12.46 4.02
CA GLY A 175 10.40 -13.77 4.06
C GLY A 175 9.01 -13.73 3.45
N SER A 176 8.39 -14.90 3.34
CA SER A 176 6.98 -14.98 2.95
C SER A 176 6.08 -14.52 4.09
N HIS A 177 4.99 -13.88 3.74
CA HIS A 177 3.98 -13.40 4.68
C HIS A 177 2.59 -13.42 4.04
N GLU A 178 1.55 -13.30 4.87
CA GLU A 178 0.15 -13.39 4.44
C GLU A 178 -0.51 -12.03 4.15
N ILE A 179 0.17 -10.91 4.39
CA ILE A 179 -0.41 -9.58 4.15
C ILE A 179 -0.26 -9.21 2.68
N GLN A 180 -1.11 -9.77 1.82
CA GLN A 180 -1.04 -9.58 0.37
C GLN A 180 -1.23 -8.12 -0.03
N GLY A 181 -0.38 -7.63 -0.95
CA GLY A 181 -0.39 -6.27 -1.49
C GLY A 181 0.61 -5.31 -0.87
N ILE A 182 1.39 -5.77 0.12
CA ILE A 182 2.43 -4.98 0.79
C ILE A 182 3.64 -5.88 1.12
N GLY A 183 4.72 -5.29 1.64
CA GLY A 183 5.82 -6.06 2.20
C GLY A 183 6.78 -6.66 1.17
N ASP A 184 7.25 -5.84 0.24
CA ASP A 184 8.26 -6.23 -0.74
C ASP A 184 9.66 -6.31 -0.13
N LYS A 185 10.50 -7.22 -0.62
CA LYS A 185 11.90 -7.37 -0.19
C LYS A 185 12.87 -6.32 -0.75
N HIS A 186 12.37 -5.17 -1.14
CA HIS A 186 13.17 -4.04 -1.58
C HIS A 186 12.51 -2.71 -1.21
N VAL A 187 13.31 -1.65 -1.16
CA VAL A 187 12.82 -0.28 -0.98
C VAL A 187 12.54 0.33 -2.35
N THR A 188 11.33 0.79 -2.59
CA THR A 188 10.92 1.30 -3.91
C THR A 188 11.58 2.64 -4.24
N TRP A 189 11.76 2.92 -5.53
CA TRP A 189 12.37 4.17 -6.01
C TRP A 189 11.57 5.39 -5.57
N ILE A 190 10.25 5.31 -5.66
CA ILE A 190 9.33 6.42 -5.37
C ILE A 190 9.14 6.72 -3.88
N HIS A 191 9.71 5.91 -2.98
CA HIS A 191 9.51 6.06 -1.54
C HIS A 191 10.33 7.21 -0.97
N HIS A 192 9.66 8.23 -0.44
CA HIS A 192 10.30 9.36 0.25
C HIS A 192 10.65 9.00 1.71
N VAL A 193 11.62 8.12 1.88
CA VAL A 193 12.00 7.61 3.21
C VAL A 193 12.54 8.68 4.16
N HIS A 194 13.11 9.78 3.63
CA HIS A 194 13.63 10.87 4.45
C HIS A 194 12.55 11.66 5.19
N ASN A 195 11.28 11.54 4.77
CA ASN A 195 10.16 12.23 5.41
C ASN A 195 9.46 11.36 6.48
N MET A 196 9.82 10.08 6.61
CA MET A 196 9.22 9.18 7.61
C MET A 196 9.70 9.51 9.02
N ASP A 197 8.76 9.59 9.97
CA ASP A 197 9.02 9.79 11.40
C ASP A 197 9.12 8.46 12.16
N GLY A 198 8.64 7.37 11.56
CA GLY A 198 8.71 6.04 12.15
C GLY A 198 8.44 4.93 11.16
N LEU A 199 8.81 3.75 11.57
CA LEU A 199 8.59 2.47 10.89
C LEU A 199 8.09 1.47 11.92
N ALA A 200 6.98 0.79 11.63
CA ALA A 200 6.45 -0.26 12.49
C ALA A 200 6.25 -1.56 11.73
N CYS A 201 6.58 -2.69 12.37
CA CYS A 201 6.26 -4.00 11.82
C CYS A 201 5.00 -4.57 12.47
N ILE A 202 4.17 -5.22 11.64
CA ILE A 202 2.89 -5.83 12.03
C ILE A 202 2.95 -7.32 11.71
N ASP A 203 2.54 -8.15 12.65
CA ASP A 203 2.50 -9.59 12.48
C ASP A 203 1.35 -10.00 11.54
N ASP A 204 1.63 -10.84 10.56
CA ASP A 204 0.66 -11.26 9.56
C ASP A 204 -0.44 -12.17 10.14
N LEU A 205 -0.11 -13.01 11.14
CA LEU A 205 -1.09 -13.85 11.83
C LEU A 205 -2.03 -13.01 12.70
N GLU A 206 -1.56 -11.89 13.29
CA GLU A 206 -2.45 -10.95 13.97
C GLU A 206 -3.44 -10.33 12.99
N CYS A 207 -2.98 -9.98 11.78
CA CYS A 207 -3.86 -9.46 10.73
C CYS A 207 -4.93 -10.48 10.32
N LEU A 208 -4.54 -11.73 10.05
CA LEU A 208 -5.48 -12.81 9.72
C LEU A 208 -6.48 -13.09 10.85
N ARG A 209 -6.02 -13.15 12.09
CA ARG A 209 -6.87 -13.38 13.26
C ARG A 209 -7.94 -12.31 13.45
N ILE A 210 -7.58 -11.04 13.25
CA ILE A 210 -8.53 -9.92 13.34
C ILE A 210 -9.45 -9.89 12.12
N LEU A 211 -8.94 -10.11 10.91
CA LEU A 211 -9.76 -10.21 9.71
C LEU A 211 -10.82 -11.32 9.88
N HIS A 212 -10.44 -12.48 10.42
CA HIS A 212 -11.34 -13.59 10.72
C HIS A 212 -12.41 -13.22 11.77
N VAL A 213 -12.06 -12.43 12.80
CA VAL A 213 -13.06 -11.87 13.73
C VAL A 213 -14.05 -10.97 12.99
N PHE A 214 -13.56 -10.10 12.13
CA PHE A 214 -14.42 -9.14 11.43
C PHE A 214 -15.36 -9.79 10.42
N THR A 215 -14.94 -10.87 9.76
CA THR A 215 -15.68 -11.50 8.66
C THR A 215 -16.55 -12.68 9.11
N SER A 216 -16.26 -13.28 10.27
CA SER A 216 -17.04 -14.43 10.78
C SER A 216 -18.34 -14.00 11.46
N LYS A 217 -19.38 -14.82 11.30
CA LYS A 217 -20.68 -14.61 11.97
C LYS A 217 -20.55 -14.53 13.49
N ALA A 218 -19.78 -15.45 14.08
CA ALA A 218 -19.55 -15.47 15.53
C ALA A 218 -18.78 -14.22 16.00
N GLY A 219 -17.84 -13.75 15.20
CA GLY A 219 -17.11 -12.51 15.46
C GLY A 219 -18.03 -11.30 15.50
N GLY A 220 -18.86 -11.11 14.47
CA GLY A 220 -19.83 -10.01 14.43
C GLY A 220 -20.80 -10.03 15.63
N GLN A 221 -21.31 -11.22 16.00
CA GLN A 221 -22.18 -11.38 17.16
C GLN A 221 -21.47 -11.02 18.48
N ALA A 222 -20.23 -11.44 18.68
CA ALA A 222 -19.46 -11.13 19.86
C ALA A 222 -19.09 -9.63 19.94
N LEU A 223 -18.76 -9.00 18.80
CA LEU A 223 -18.51 -7.56 18.73
C LEU A 223 -19.73 -6.74 19.16
N MET A 224 -20.92 -7.11 18.69
CA MET A 224 -22.16 -6.46 19.11
C MET A 224 -22.44 -6.66 20.59
N LYS A 225 -22.32 -7.89 21.08
CA LYS A 225 -22.69 -8.26 22.46
C LYS A 225 -21.73 -7.66 23.50
N ASN A 226 -20.42 -7.78 23.27
CA ASN A 226 -19.41 -7.54 24.30
C ASN A 226 -18.68 -6.20 24.15
N TYR A 227 -18.74 -5.56 22.95
CA TYR A 227 -17.97 -4.37 22.65
C TYR A 227 -18.81 -3.15 22.25
N GLY A 228 -20.13 -3.29 22.25
CA GLY A 228 -21.05 -2.19 21.99
C GLY A 228 -21.08 -1.74 20.52
N VAL A 229 -20.60 -2.59 19.61
CA VAL A 229 -20.68 -2.35 18.16
C VAL A 229 -22.10 -2.54 17.70
N SER A 230 -22.67 -1.58 16.97
CA SER A 230 -24.02 -1.71 16.39
C SER A 230 -24.05 -2.76 15.27
N GLY A 231 -25.24 -3.24 14.89
CA GLY A 231 -25.37 -4.16 13.77
C GLY A 231 -24.93 -3.55 12.44
N GLU A 232 -25.15 -2.25 12.22
CA GLU A 232 -24.69 -1.51 11.05
C GLU A 232 -23.16 -1.42 11.01
N GLU A 233 -22.54 -1.06 12.13
CA GLU A 233 -21.08 -1.01 12.25
C GLU A 233 -20.44 -2.39 12.05
N ALA A 234 -21.03 -3.45 12.61
CA ALA A 234 -20.53 -4.81 12.42
C ALA A 234 -20.57 -5.22 10.93
N CYS A 235 -21.66 -4.90 10.22
CA CYS A 235 -21.76 -5.12 8.78
C CYS A 235 -20.73 -4.30 7.99
N ALA A 236 -20.53 -3.03 8.35
CA ALA A 236 -19.53 -2.17 7.71
C ALA A 236 -18.12 -2.71 7.92
N ILE A 237 -17.75 -3.08 9.15
CA ILE A 237 -16.45 -3.67 9.49
C ILE A 237 -16.21 -4.96 8.69
N ALA A 238 -17.22 -5.82 8.59
CA ALA A 238 -17.12 -7.07 7.85
C ALA A 238 -16.90 -6.89 6.34
N GLY A 239 -17.25 -5.74 5.78
CA GLY A 239 -17.13 -5.45 4.34
C GLY A 239 -15.96 -4.54 3.94
N ILE A 240 -15.41 -3.77 4.87
CA ILE A 240 -14.42 -2.71 4.55
C ILE A 240 -12.98 -3.25 4.55
N PHE A 241 -12.63 -4.13 5.52
CA PHE A 241 -11.26 -4.51 5.73
C PHE A 241 -10.87 -5.77 4.97
N GLY A 242 -9.90 -5.65 4.05
CA GLY A 242 -9.03 -6.73 3.64
C GLY A 242 -7.85 -6.88 4.59
N ILE A 243 -6.93 -7.80 4.30
CA ILE A 243 -5.83 -8.13 5.20
C ILE A 243 -4.87 -6.96 5.42
N SER A 244 -4.52 -6.21 4.37
CA SER A 244 -3.67 -5.01 4.47
C SER A 244 -4.40 -3.84 5.15
N GLY A 245 -5.73 -3.77 5.05
CA GLY A 245 -6.56 -2.84 5.81
C GLY A 245 -6.49 -3.10 7.32
N VAL A 246 -6.50 -4.38 7.73
CA VAL A 246 -6.28 -4.75 9.14
C VAL A 246 -4.86 -4.43 9.59
N CYS A 247 -3.84 -4.70 8.77
CA CYS A 247 -2.46 -4.29 9.04
C CYS A 247 -2.39 -2.77 9.31
N ASN A 248 -3.04 -1.98 8.47
CA ASN A 248 -3.13 -0.54 8.62
C ASN A 248 -3.83 -0.14 9.93
N LEU A 249 -4.90 -0.80 10.31
CA LEU A 249 -5.60 -0.56 11.60
C LEU A 249 -4.68 -0.85 12.80
N LEU A 250 -3.99 -1.99 12.80
CA LEU A 250 -3.06 -2.35 13.87
C LEU A 250 -1.88 -1.37 13.93
N GLY A 251 -1.37 -0.97 12.77
CA GLY A 251 -0.33 0.06 12.65
C GLY A 251 -0.78 1.41 13.17
N ALA A 252 -2.03 1.82 12.93
CA ALA A 252 -2.61 3.06 13.45
C ALA A 252 -2.68 3.04 14.98
N ILE A 253 -3.12 1.93 15.58
CA ILE A 253 -3.15 1.77 17.04
C ILE A 253 -1.73 1.83 17.62
N LYS A 254 -0.77 1.12 17.02
CA LYS A 254 0.63 1.12 17.43
C LYS A 254 1.24 2.52 17.34
N THR A 255 0.99 3.23 16.24
CA THR A 255 1.43 4.62 16.00
C THR A 255 0.86 5.57 17.05
N ALA A 256 -0.44 5.51 17.31
CA ALA A 256 -1.08 6.35 18.31
C ALA A 256 -0.49 6.16 19.71
N LYS A 257 -0.25 4.90 20.10
CA LYS A 257 0.38 4.57 21.38
C LYS A 257 1.82 5.04 21.46
N HIS A 258 2.62 4.82 20.40
CA HIS A 258 4.03 5.21 20.37
C HIS A 258 4.23 6.72 20.53
N PHE A 259 3.46 7.50 19.79
CA PHE A 259 3.56 8.97 19.83
C PHE A 259 2.66 9.62 20.90
N GLY A 260 1.96 8.86 21.73
CA GLY A 260 1.10 9.39 22.78
C GLY A 260 -0.06 10.24 22.25
N LEU A 261 -0.61 9.90 21.08
CA LEU A 261 -1.72 10.65 20.48
C LEU A 261 -3.00 10.44 21.28
N GLY A 262 -3.73 11.52 21.53
CA GLY A 262 -4.91 11.51 22.36
C GLY A 262 -6.22 11.56 21.58
N LYS A 263 -7.36 11.62 22.29
CA LYS A 263 -8.71 11.55 21.71
C LYS A 263 -9.05 12.65 20.69
N LYS A 264 -8.30 13.75 20.67
CA LYS A 264 -8.50 14.86 19.73
C LYS A 264 -7.55 14.82 18.54
N ASP A 265 -6.57 13.91 18.53
CA ASP A 265 -5.62 13.76 17.44
C ASP A 265 -6.19 12.75 16.43
N VAL A 266 -6.19 13.12 15.17
CA VAL A 266 -6.63 12.23 14.08
C VAL A 266 -5.45 11.39 13.63
N VAL A 267 -5.62 10.07 13.62
CA VAL A 267 -4.70 9.14 12.95
C VAL A 267 -5.36 8.65 11.68
N VAL A 268 -4.73 8.93 10.56
CA VAL A 268 -5.23 8.51 9.23
C VAL A 268 -4.53 7.23 8.80
N THR A 269 -5.33 6.29 8.31
CA THR A 269 -4.84 5.08 7.66
C THR A 269 -5.80 4.65 6.54
N PHE A 270 -5.54 3.54 5.86
CA PHE A 270 -6.21 3.19 4.61
C PHE A 270 -6.88 1.81 4.69
N ALA A 271 -8.17 1.74 4.41
CA ALA A 271 -8.86 0.50 4.07
C ALA A 271 -8.70 0.29 2.55
N THR A 272 -7.75 -0.55 2.15
CA THR A 272 -7.26 -0.64 0.77
C THR A 272 -8.15 -1.48 -0.13
N ASP A 273 -8.65 -2.61 0.38
CA ASP A 273 -9.58 -3.52 -0.29
C ASP A 273 -10.48 -4.21 0.74
N GLY A 274 -11.49 -4.91 0.26
CA GLY A 274 -12.40 -5.67 1.10
C GLY A 274 -12.05 -7.17 1.19
N PRO A 275 -12.75 -7.92 2.05
CA PRO A 275 -12.51 -9.35 2.27
C PRO A 275 -12.86 -10.21 1.06
N ASP A 276 -13.60 -9.69 0.08
CA ASP A 276 -13.95 -10.37 -1.16
C ASP A 276 -12.73 -10.85 -1.97
N ARG A 277 -11.55 -10.26 -1.72
CA ARG A 277 -10.27 -10.65 -2.32
C ARG A 277 -9.60 -11.86 -1.65
N TYR A 278 -10.12 -12.32 -0.53
CA TYR A 278 -9.46 -13.27 0.38
C TYR A 278 -10.36 -14.45 0.77
N ARG A 279 -11.45 -14.70 0.03
CA ARG A 279 -12.41 -15.77 0.37
C ARG A 279 -11.75 -17.13 0.49
N SER A 280 -10.93 -17.50 -0.50
CA SER A 280 -10.22 -18.78 -0.47
C SER A 280 -9.27 -18.93 0.73
N ILE A 281 -8.66 -17.84 1.17
CA ILE A 281 -7.79 -17.81 2.37
C ILE A 281 -8.66 -17.93 3.63
N LEU A 282 -9.74 -17.17 3.71
CA LEU A 282 -10.65 -17.19 4.86
C LEU A 282 -11.35 -18.55 5.00
N ASP A 283 -11.81 -19.15 3.91
CA ASP A 283 -12.42 -20.48 3.92
C ASP A 283 -11.44 -21.55 4.42
N HIS A 284 -10.17 -21.48 3.98
CA HIS A 284 -9.12 -22.36 4.45
C HIS A 284 -8.83 -22.14 5.95
N TRP A 285 -8.83 -20.89 6.40
CA TRP A 285 -8.62 -20.52 7.78
C TRP A 285 -9.77 -20.96 8.67
N ASP A 286 -11.02 -20.78 8.24
CA ASP A 286 -12.24 -21.22 8.93
C ASP A 286 -12.26 -22.75 9.15
N ALA A 287 -11.78 -23.50 8.16
CA ALA A 287 -11.73 -24.96 8.27
C ALA A 287 -10.76 -25.46 9.37
N GLN A 288 -9.77 -24.63 9.74
CA GLN A 288 -8.74 -24.99 10.72
C GLN A 288 -8.92 -24.31 12.09
N HIS A 289 -9.61 -23.17 12.13
CA HIS A 289 -9.65 -22.29 13.29
C HIS A 289 -11.09 -21.87 13.62
N ALA A 290 -11.75 -22.62 14.49
CA ALA A 290 -13.09 -22.24 14.95
C ALA A 290 -13.07 -20.88 15.68
N VAL A 291 -14.07 -20.04 15.38
CA VAL A 291 -14.31 -18.78 16.09
C VAL A 291 -15.53 -18.95 17.01
N ASN A 292 -15.34 -18.66 18.28
CA ASN A 292 -16.39 -18.53 19.28
C ASN A 292 -16.15 -17.24 20.10
N GLU A 293 -17.08 -16.93 21.00
CA GLU A 293 -17.03 -15.72 21.81
C GLU A 293 -15.69 -15.57 22.59
N ALA A 294 -15.22 -16.67 23.24
CA ALA A 294 -13.96 -16.63 23.99
C ALA A 294 -12.74 -16.38 23.10
N VAL A 295 -12.73 -16.95 21.90
CA VAL A 295 -11.67 -16.69 20.91
C VAL A 295 -11.70 -15.22 20.46
N VAL A 296 -12.89 -14.66 20.23
CA VAL A 296 -13.05 -13.23 19.88
C VAL A 296 -12.53 -12.34 21.00
N ASP A 297 -12.93 -12.59 22.25
CA ASP A 297 -12.49 -11.80 23.41
C ASP A 297 -10.96 -11.85 23.57
N THR A 298 -10.36 -13.03 23.40
CA THR A 298 -8.91 -13.20 23.43
C THR A 298 -8.21 -12.39 22.34
N ARG A 299 -8.70 -12.46 21.09
CA ARG A 299 -8.10 -11.76 19.95
C ARG A 299 -8.29 -10.25 20.05
N VAL A 300 -9.49 -9.78 20.35
CA VAL A 300 -9.77 -8.34 20.54
C VAL A 300 -8.98 -7.78 21.73
N GLY A 301 -8.96 -8.51 22.84
CA GLY A 301 -8.19 -8.12 24.01
C GLY A 301 -6.70 -8.06 23.72
N GLY A 302 -6.11 -9.16 23.25
CA GLY A 302 -4.66 -9.27 23.02
C GLY A 302 -4.13 -8.44 21.86
N ILE A 303 -4.84 -8.44 20.73
CA ILE A 303 -4.34 -7.83 19.48
C ILE A 303 -4.75 -6.37 19.34
N LEU A 304 -6.02 -6.01 19.57
CA LEU A 304 -6.47 -4.63 19.39
C LEU A 304 -6.24 -3.77 20.66
N ARG A 305 -6.79 -4.17 21.81
CA ARG A 305 -6.71 -3.36 23.05
C ARG A 305 -5.30 -3.30 23.62
N HIS A 306 -4.60 -4.43 23.64
CA HIS A 306 -3.24 -4.54 24.19
C HIS A 306 -2.18 -4.56 23.10
N GLN A 307 -2.45 -3.98 21.90
CA GLN A 307 -1.44 -3.83 20.86
C GLN A 307 -0.16 -3.21 21.42
N LYS A 308 0.94 -3.92 21.25
CA LYS A 308 2.25 -3.54 21.77
C LYS A 308 2.90 -2.47 20.89
N THR A 309 3.88 -1.76 21.45
CA THR A 309 4.71 -0.77 20.74
C THR A 309 6.11 -1.32 20.39
N ASP A 310 6.33 -2.62 20.58
CA ASP A 310 7.50 -3.32 20.03
C ASP A 310 7.52 -3.28 18.50
N TRP A 311 8.63 -3.67 17.89
CA TRP A 311 8.81 -3.60 16.45
C TRP A 311 8.49 -2.20 15.89
N PHE A 312 8.92 -1.15 16.61
CA PHE A 312 8.84 0.23 16.17
C PHE A 312 10.25 0.84 16.12
N MET A 313 10.54 1.57 15.05
CA MET A 313 11.82 2.24 14.84
C MET A 313 11.57 3.71 14.52
N ASP A 314 12.16 4.61 15.31
CA ASP A 314 12.06 6.05 15.05
C ASP A 314 12.82 6.46 13.79
N GLY A 315 12.26 7.42 13.05
CA GLY A 315 12.87 8.01 11.86
C GLY A 315 13.99 8.99 12.22
N THR A 316 15.04 8.49 12.91
CA THR A 316 16.23 9.30 13.15
C THR A 316 16.98 9.58 11.85
N PRO A 317 17.86 10.59 11.80
CA PRO A 317 18.68 10.85 10.61
C PRO A 317 19.44 9.59 10.13
N GLU A 318 19.98 8.80 11.06
CA GLU A 318 20.73 7.57 10.78
C GLU A 318 19.83 6.50 10.18
N ASN A 319 18.64 6.28 10.74
CA ASN A 319 17.67 5.31 10.23
C ASN A 319 17.16 5.70 8.85
N ARG A 320 16.83 6.98 8.63
CA ARG A 320 16.44 7.50 7.31
C ARG A 320 17.54 7.33 6.28
N ALA A 321 18.78 7.60 6.64
CA ALA A 321 19.93 7.37 5.76
C ALA A 321 20.10 5.89 5.42
N ARG A 322 19.93 5.00 6.40
CA ARG A 322 19.96 3.55 6.20
C ARG A 322 18.86 3.07 5.27
N TRP A 323 17.62 3.48 5.50
CA TRP A 323 16.48 3.15 4.63
C TRP A 323 16.70 3.63 3.19
N HIS A 324 17.27 4.83 3.03
CA HIS A 324 17.60 5.37 1.71
C HIS A 324 18.65 4.52 1.00
N ASN A 325 19.71 4.13 1.71
CA ASN A 325 20.80 3.35 1.15
C ASN A 325 20.37 1.95 0.67
N LEU A 326 19.32 1.36 1.28
CA LEU A 326 18.76 0.09 0.82
C LEU A 326 18.25 0.13 -0.63
N LYS A 327 17.91 1.30 -1.16
CA LYS A 327 17.54 1.47 -2.56
C LYS A 327 18.67 1.10 -3.53
N TYR A 328 19.93 1.22 -3.10
CA TYR A 328 21.10 0.97 -3.93
C TYR A 328 21.08 -0.42 -4.56
N TYR A 329 20.83 -1.45 -3.76
CA TYR A 329 20.88 -2.85 -4.19
C TYR A 329 19.90 -3.18 -5.33
N THR A 330 18.71 -2.61 -5.31
CA THR A 330 17.75 -2.84 -6.39
C THR A 330 17.96 -1.87 -7.54
N TRP A 331 18.07 -0.59 -7.25
CA TRP A 331 17.94 0.43 -8.30
C TRP A 331 19.25 0.71 -9.01
N VAL A 332 20.36 0.74 -8.29
CA VAL A 332 21.67 0.97 -8.90
C VAL A 332 22.26 -0.33 -9.47
N GLU A 333 22.31 -1.38 -8.64
CA GLU A 333 22.97 -2.63 -9.06
C GLU A 333 22.15 -3.44 -10.08
N GLN A 334 20.82 -3.36 -10.09
CA GLN A 334 19.97 -4.25 -10.89
C GLN A 334 19.10 -3.53 -11.91
N GLN A 335 18.66 -2.30 -11.64
CA GLN A 335 17.64 -1.60 -12.44
C GLN A 335 18.20 -0.38 -13.20
N GLY A 336 19.52 -0.23 -13.30
CA GLY A 336 20.21 0.73 -14.16
C GLY A 336 20.12 2.19 -13.73
N LYS A 337 19.74 2.47 -12.48
CA LYS A 337 19.85 3.80 -11.90
C LYS A 337 21.29 4.14 -11.56
N THR A 338 21.65 5.42 -11.60
CA THR A 338 22.97 5.87 -11.19
C THR A 338 23.01 6.23 -9.69
N VAL A 339 24.21 6.27 -9.12
CA VAL A 339 24.44 6.75 -7.76
C VAL A 339 24.02 8.22 -7.62
N ASP A 340 24.24 9.04 -8.66
CA ASP A 340 23.88 10.45 -8.63
C ASP A 340 22.35 10.64 -8.61
N GLU A 341 21.59 9.85 -9.39
CA GLU A 341 20.13 9.86 -9.33
C GLU A 341 19.62 9.44 -7.95
N LEU A 342 20.25 8.43 -7.32
CA LEU A 342 19.90 8.01 -5.97
C LEU A 342 20.20 9.11 -4.95
N ASN A 343 21.37 9.74 -5.03
CA ASN A 343 21.76 10.80 -4.12
C ASN A 343 20.92 12.07 -4.28
N ALA A 344 20.44 12.38 -5.50
CA ALA A 344 19.53 13.50 -5.72
C ALA A 344 18.25 13.42 -4.86
N GLN A 345 17.76 12.23 -4.57
CA GLN A 345 16.58 12.05 -3.71
C GLN A 345 16.81 12.42 -2.22
N ARG A 346 18.05 12.70 -1.81
CA ARG A 346 18.35 13.20 -0.46
C ARG A 346 18.01 14.67 -0.31
N ASP A 347 17.96 15.40 -1.42
CA ASP A 347 17.62 16.82 -1.48
C ASP A 347 16.09 16.99 -1.42
N PRO A 348 15.54 17.71 -0.43
CA PRO A 348 14.11 18.03 -0.37
C PRO A 348 13.60 18.73 -1.65
N ASP A 349 14.40 19.55 -2.32
CA ASP A 349 14.01 20.28 -3.52
C ASP A 349 13.78 19.34 -4.72
N TRP A 350 14.42 18.17 -4.74
CA TRP A 350 14.13 17.13 -5.73
C TRP A 350 12.67 16.67 -5.63
N TRP A 351 12.16 16.44 -4.41
CA TRP A 351 10.77 16.02 -4.18
C TRP A 351 9.78 17.13 -4.51
N LEU A 352 10.10 18.39 -4.16
CA LEU A 352 9.28 19.54 -4.54
C LEU A 352 9.18 19.68 -6.07
N THR A 353 10.28 19.45 -6.78
CA THR A 353 10.31 19.43 -8.25
C THR A 353 9.42 18.34 -8.82
N GLU A 354 9.49 17.13 -8.28
CA GLU A 354 8.63 16.02 -8.70
C GLU A 354 7.14 16.32 -8.44
N GLN A 355 6.81 16.92 -7.32
CA GLN A 355 5.43 17.35 -6.99
C GLN A 355 4.93 18.40 -7.99
N ALA A 356 5.73 19.37 -8.34
CA ALA A 356 5.36 20.48 -9.23
C ALA A 356 5.07 20.05 -10.68
N LYS A 357 5.59 18.92 -11.16
CA LYS A 357 5.37 18.40 -12.52
C LYS A 357 3.89 18.18 -12.86
N VAL A 358 3.01 18.00 -11.88
CA VAL A 358 1.58 17.82 -12.08
C VAL A 358 0.95 19.00 -12.83
N THR A 359 1.45 20.22 -12.64
CA THR A 359 0.95 21.43 -13.32
C THR A 359 1.09 21.33 -14.84
N GLU A 360 2.26 20.89 -15.32
CA GLU A 360 2.50 20.69 -16.74
C GLU A 360 1.68 19.51 -17.30
N ILE A 361 1.62 18.42 -16.57
CA ILE A 361 0.83 17.25 -16.95
C ILE A 361 -0.65 17.62 -17.13
N ASN A 362 -1.22 18.35 -16.16
CA ASN A 362 -2.61 18.83 -16.24
C ASN A 362 -2.83 19.77 -17.41
N ARG A 363 -1.89 20.67 -17.72
CA ARG A 363 -1.96 21.56 -18.90
C ARG A 363 -2.01 20.73 -20.18
N LYS A 364 -1.14 19.72 -20.32
CA LYS A 364 -1.14 18.82 -21.49
C LYS A 364 -2.44 18.02 -21.59
N LEU A 365 -2.96 17.48 -20.48
CA LEU A 365 -4.25 16.78 -20.45
C LEU A 365 -5.41 17.68 -20.89
N ALA A 366 -5.43 18.94 -20.44
CA ALA A 366 -6.45 19.90 -20.82
C ALA A 366 -6.44 20.24 -22.31
N SER A 367 -5.27 20.23 -22.97
CA SER A 367 -5.13 20.50 -24.40
C SER A 367 -5.60 19.33 -25.29
N LEU A 368 -5.91 18.17 -24.74
CA LEU A 368 -6.44 17.00 -25.46
C LEU A 368 -7.98 16.98 -25.50
N ARG A 369 -8.62 17.89 -24.80
CA ARG A 369 -10.09 18.09 -24.82
C ARG A 369 -10.50 19.08 -25.90
#